data_fd8e9aff64d9d4200a79b4dd73cfa328
#
_entry.id   fd8e9aff64d9d4200a79b4dd73cfa328
#
_cell.length_a   1.000
_cell.length_b   1.000
_cell.length_c   1.000
_cell.angle_alpha   90.00
_cell.angle_beta   90.00
_cell.angle_gamma   90.00
#
_symmetry.space_group_name_H-M   'P 1'
#
loop_
_entity.id
_entity.type
_entity.pdbx_description
1 polymer ?
#
loop_
_entity_poly.entity_id
_entity_poly.type
_entity_poly.pdbx_seq_one_letter_code
_entity_poly.pdbx_strand_id
1 'polypeptide(L)'
;MTIFFTDLDNTLIYSYRHEIGREKMCVELYQGREVSFITKRTWELLQQIKKQVLIIPVTTRTQEQYQRIDLKVGTLEYALTCNGGVLLVQGVEDQGWYEESLASIAECQQEMKKAQILMESDQNRNFEVRNIRDLFLFTKSSAPVKSVEYLAQHIEPDLLEVFQNGVKVYVVPKKLNKGTAVRRFLNRLCADGSEAGLVTAAGDSKFDISMLQQADLAFAPSALEYTYRLPANTIVLDEKRVFAEAVLEQMLERVVKK
;
A
#
# COMPACT_ATOMS: atom_id res chain seq x y z
N MET A 1 -1.85 13.76 -18.07
CA MET A 1 -2.63 12.52 -17.78
C MET A 1 -2.96 12.49 -16.30
N THR A 2 -4.19 12.14 -15.89
CA THR A 2 -4.53 11.95 -14.47
C THR A 2 -4.06 10.59 -13.98
N ILE A 3 -3.44 10.56 -12.80
CA ILE A 3 -2.93 9.34 -12.17
C ILE A 3 -3.59 9.16 -10.81
N PHE A 4 -4.00 7.93 -10.52
CA PHE A 4 -4.55 7.54 -9.22
C PHE A 4 -3.71 6.45 -8.58
N PHE A 5 -2.93 6.80 -7.56
CA PHE A 5 -2.22 5.88 -6.70
C PHE A 5 -3.16 5.40 -5.58
N THR A 6 -3.28 4.12 -5.39
CA THR A 6 -4.21 3.60 -4.39
C THR A 6 -3.61 2.42 -3.64
N ASP A 7 -3.79 2.40 -2.31
CA ASP A 7 -3.62 1.16 -1.59
C ASP A 7 -4.70 0.14 -2.02
N LEU A 8 -4.54 -1.10 -1.64
CA LEU A 8 -5.46 -2.19 -1.93
C LEU A 8 -6.27 -2.60 -0.71
N ASP A 9 -5.62 -3.12 0.32
CA ASP A 9 -6.28 -3.72 1.48
C ASP A 9 -6.99 -2.65 2.31
N ASN A 10 -8.30 -2.81 2.56
CA ASN A 10 -9.19 -1.86 3.20
C ASN A 10 -9.36 -0.51 2.47
N THR A 11 -8.74 -0.34 1.31
CA THR A 11 -8.88 0.84 0.46
C THR A 11 -9.72 0.52 -0.78
N LEU A 12 -9.30 -0.41 -1.64
CA LEU A 12 -10.09 -0.87 -2.79
C LEU A 12 -10.71 -2.24 -2.57
N ILE A 13 -10.01 -3.14 -1.86
CA ILE A 13 -10.45 -4.51 -1.59
C ILE A 13 -10.59 -4.77 -0.10
N TYR A 14 -11.48 -5.67 0.27
CA TYR A 14 -11.80 -5.96 1.67
C TYR A 14 -11.73 -7.47 1.93
N SER A 15 -11.16 -7.86 3.06
CA SER A 15 -11.14 -9.25 3.46
C SER A 15 -12.57 -9.75 3.76
N TYR A 16 -12.79 -11.06 3.72
CA TYR A 16 -14.07 -11.70 4.08
C TYR A 16 -14.59 -11.32 5.48
N ARG A 17 -13.74 -10.74 6.33
CA ARG A 17 -14.08 -10.31 7.70
C ARG A 17 -14.70 -8.91 7.75
N HIS A 18 -14.59 -8.14 6.68
CA HIS A 18 -15.17 -6.80 6.61
C HIS A 18 -16.59 -6.87 6.07
N GLU A 19 -17.51 -6.20 6.77
CA GLU A 19 -18.88 -6.06 6.30
C GLU A 19 -18.97 -4.93 5.27
N ILE A 20 -19.08 -5.29 4.00
CA ILE A 20 -19.19 -4.34 2.86
C ILE A 20 -20.54 -4.49 2.13
N GLY A 21 -21.54 -5.12 2.78
CA GLY A 21 -22.85 -5.36 2.20
C GLY A 21 -22.97 -6.70 1.45
N ARG A 22 -24.15 -6.96 0.93
CA ARG A 22 -24.49 -8.26 0.29
C ARG A 22 -24.04 -8.34 -1.17
N GLU A 23 -24.04 -7.22 -1.90
CA GLU A 23 -23.66 -7.17 -3.31
C GLU A 23 -22.15 -7.05 -3.46
N LYS A 24 -21.43 -8.12 -3.12
CA LYS A 24 -19.97 -8.19 -3.20
C LYS A 24 -19.52 -9.26 -4.20
N MET A 25 -18.35 -9.02 -4.80
CA MET A 25 -17.70 -9.87 -5.79
C MET A 25 -16.35 -10.33 -5.24
N CYS A 26 -16.05 -11.62 -5.33
CA CYS A 26 -14.73 -12.14 -4.98
C CYS A 26 -13.70 -11.67 -6.02
N VAL A 27 -12.61 -11.12 -5.54
CA VAL A 27 -11.45 -10.63 -6.33
C VAL A 27 -10.15 -11.34 -5.99
N GLU A 28 -10.13 -12.19 -4.97
CA GLU A 28 -8.95 -12.97 -4.61
C GLU A 28 -9.34 -14.35 -4.10
N LEU A 29 -8.72 -15.38 -4.73
CA LEU A 29 -8.76 -16.75 -4.25
C LEU A 29 -7.40 -17.15 -3.67
N TYR A 30 -7.40 -17.78 -2.50
CA TYR A 30 -6.21 -18.35 -1.90
C TYR A 30 -6.49 -19.75 -1.37
N GLN A 31 -5.76 -20.75 -1.90
CA GLN A 31 -5.96 -22.17 -1.58
C GLN A 31 -7.45 -22.63 -1.73
N GLY A 32 -8.10 -22.18 -2.80
CA GLY A 32 -9.49 -22.51 -3.09
C GLY A 32 -10.54 -21.77 -2.24
N ARG A 33 -10.11 -20.80 -1.40
CA ARG A 33 -11.01 -20.01 -0.56
C ARG A 33 -11.10 -18.57 -1.06
N GLU A 34 -12.28 -18.01 -1.01
CA GLU A 34 -12.49 -16.58 -1.26
C GLU A 34 -11.98 -15.77 -0.07
N VAL A 35 -11.03 -14.87 -0.30
CA VAL A 35 -10.36 -14.13 0.78
C VAL A 35 -10.53 -12.63 0.71
N SER A 36 -10.67 -12.06 -0.49
CA SER A 36 -10.88 -10.62 -0.68
C SER A 36 -12.00 -10.33 -1.65
N PHE A 37 -12.71 -9.21 -1.40
CA PHE A 37 -13.91 -8.82 -2.11
C PHE A 37 -13.90 -7.33 -2.43
N ILE A 38 -14.65 -6.95 -3.47
CA ILE A 38 -15.11 -5.58 -3.74
C ILE A 38 -16.63 -5.55 -3.78
N THR A 39 -17.25 -4.39 -3.59
CA THR A 39 -18.68 -4.25 -3.87
C THR A 39 -18.93 -4.16 -5.37
N LYS A 40 -20.12 -4.53 -5.83
CA LYS A 40 -20.53 -4.32 -7.22
C LYS A 40 -20.43 -2.84 -7.62
N ARG A 41 -20.77 -1.93 -6.69
CA ARG A 41 -20.65 -0.48 -6.90
C ARG A 41 -19.19 -0.07 -7.10
N THR A 42 -18.24 -0.57 -6.29
CA THR A 42 -16.80 -0.33 -6.47
C THR A 42 -16.35 -0.77 -7.86
N TRP A 43 -16.77 -1.95 -8.31
CA TRP A 43 -16.45 -2.43 -9.66
C TRP A 43 -16.98 -1.52 -10.76
N GLU A 44 -18.26 -1.10 -10.70
CA GLU A 44 -18.88 -0.20 -11.67
C GLU A 44 -18.11 1.13 -11.77
N LEU A 45 -17.71 1.70 -10.62
CA LEU A 45 -16.95 2.94 -10.53
C LEU A 45 -15.54 2.78 -11.12
N LEU A 46 -14.84 1.68 -10.79
CA LEU A 46 -13.54 1.37 -11.37
C LEU A 46 -13.58 1.26 -12.89
N GLN A 47 -14.60 0.61 -13.45
CA GLN A 47 -14.80 0.51 -14.90
C GLN A 47 -14.95 1.88 -15.58
N GLN A 48 -15.57 2.84 -14.92
CA GLN A 48 -15.74 4.19 -15.43
C GLN A 48 -14.42 4.98 -15.34
N ILE A 49 -13.76 4.98 -14.18
CA ILE A 49 -12.53 5.74 -13.90
C ILE A 49 -11.38 5.27 -14.78
N LYS A 50 -11.21 3.95 -14.95
CA LYS A 50 -10.12 3.37 -15.74
C LYS A 50 -10.03 3.90 -17.19
N LYS A 51 -11.13 4.42 -17.73
CA LYS A 51 -11.16 4.94 -19.10
C LYS A 51 -10.39 6.26 -19.28
N GLN A 52 -10.15 7.00 -18.18
CA GLN A 52 -9.61 8.36 -18.22
C GLN A 52 -8.48 8.59 -17.22
N VAL A 53 -8.29 7.66 -16.27
CA VAL A 53 -7.33 7.76 -15.19
C VAL A 53 -6.42 6.54 -15.19
N LEU A 54 -5.12 6.75 -15.12
CA LEU A 54 -4.15 5.69 -14.91
C LEU A 54 -4.20 5.26 -13.44
N ILE A 55 -4.71 4.06 -13.17
CA ILE A 55 -4.83 3.50 -11.82
C ILE A 55 -3.59 2.68 -11.51
N ILE A 56 -2.89 3.04 -10.43
CA ILE A 56 -1.67 2.38 -9.98
C ILE A 56 -1.81 1.91 -8.54
N PRO A 57 -2.00 0.61 -8.29
CA PRO A 57 -1.94 0.07 -6.94
C PRO A 57 -0.55 0.24 -6.32
N VAL A 58 -0.52 0.66 -5.04
CA VAL A 58 0.70 0.79 -4.23
C VAL A 58 0.47 0.04 -2.93
N THR A 59 1.05 -1.15 -2.81
CA THR A 59 0.70 -2.08 -1.74
C THR A 59 1.92 -2.69 -1.03
N THR A 60 1.75 -3.08 0.23
CA THR A 60 2.73 -3.88 0.97
C THR A 60 2.74 -5.35 0.57
N ARG A 61 1.76 -5.80 -0.22
CA ARG A 61 1.70 -7.17 -0.74
C ARG A 61 2.92 -7.50 -1.60
N THR A 62 3.35 -8.77 -1.56
CA THR A 62 4.36 -9.26 -2.51
C THR A 62 3.75 -9.37 -3.91
N GLN A 63 4.61 -9.54 -4.93
CA GLN A 63 4.15 -9.76 -6.31
C GLN A 63 3.17 -10.93 -6.40
N GLU A 64 3.49 -12.07 -5.80
CA GLU A 64 2.64 -13.27 -5.82
C GLU A 64 1.30 -13.02 -5.12
N GLN A 65 1.28 -12.21 -4.06
CA GLN A 65 0.05 -11.82 -3.37
C GLN A 65 -0.79 -10.88 -4.21
N TYR A 66 -0.16 -9.94 -4.91
CA TYR A 66 -0.83 -9.02 -5.81
C TYR A 66 -1.41 -9.73 -7.04
N GLN A 67 -0.66 -10.65 -7.65
CA GLN A 67 -1.09 -11.39 -8.85
C GLN A 67 -2.29 -12.31 -8.62
N ARG A 68 -2.67 -12.61 -7.36
CA ARG A 68 -3.91 -13.32 -7.04
C ARG A 68 -5.15 -12.44 -7.13
N ILE A 69 -4.97 -11.11 -7.21
CA ILE A 69 -6.09 -10.15 -7.22
C ILE A 69 -6.55 -9.92 -8.66
N ASP A 70 -7.82 -10.18 -8.91
CA ASP A 70 -8.50 -9.83 -10.14
C ASP A 70 -9.63 -8.83 -9.84
N LEU A 71 -9.35 -7.54 -10.01
CA LEU A 71 -10.32 -6.47 -9.81
C LEU A 71 -11.47 -6.47 -10.84
N LYS A 72 -11.49 -7.43 -11.77
CA LYS A 72 -12.49 -7.55 -12.85
C LYS A 72 -12.55 -6.34 -13.79
N VAL A 73 -11.42 -5.61 -13.88
CA VAL A 73 -11.26 -4.48 -14.81
C VAL A 73 -10.15 -4.72 -15.83
N GLY A 74 -9.66 -5.96 -15.93
CA GLY A 74 -8.48 -6.34 -16.70
C GLY A 74 -7.19 -5.92 -16.04
N THR A 75 -6.07 -6.27 -16.64
CA THR A 75 -4.72 -5.97 -16.11
C THR A 75 -4.51 -4.47 -16.04
N LEU A 76 -4.04 -3.99 -14.89
CA LEU A 76 -3.56 -2.63 -14.73
C LEU A 76 -2.14 -2.51 -15.29
N GLU A 77 -1.85 -1.38 -15.92
CA GLU A 77 -0.58 -1.18 -16.61
C GLU A 77 0.61 -1.20 -15.66
N TYR A 78 0.45 -0.61 -14.49
CA TYR A 78 1.48 -0.54 -13.45
C TYR A 78 0.93 -0.96 -12.10
N ALA A 79 1.81 -1.53 -11.25
CA ALA A 79 1.57 -1.71 -9.83
C ALA A 79 2.89 -1.63 -9.05
N LEU A 80 2.86 -1.00 -7.89
CA LEU A 80 3.98 -0.89 -6.95
C LEU A 80 3.71 -1.85 -5.79
N THR A 81 4.43 -2.95 -5.73
CA THR A 81 4.31 -3.99 -4.70
C THR A 81 5.47 -3.94 -3.71
N CYS A 82 5.44 -4.76 -2.67
CA CYS A 82 6.47 -4.78 -1.62
C CYS A 82 6.76 -3.39 -1.03
N ASN A 83 5.70 -2.64 -0.66
CA ASN A 83 5.80 -1.27 -0.15
C ASN A 83 6.46 -0.29 -1.15
N GLY A 84 6.31 -0.55 -2.45
CA GLY A 84 6.89 0.23 -3.53
C GLY A 84 8.30 -0.19 -3.95
N GLY A 85 8.87 -1.23 -3.32
CA GLY A 85 10.20 -1.74 -3.68
C GLY A 85 10.25 -2.51 -4.99
N VAL A 86 9.09 -2.95 -5.51
CA VAL A 86 8.96 -3.67 -6.77
C VAL A 86 7.93 -2.98 -7.65
N LEU A 87 8.31 -2.64 -8.88
CA LEU A 87 7.40 -2.17 -9.92
C LEU A 87 7.02 -3.33 -10.82
N LEU A 88 5.73 -3.48 -11.08
CA LEU A 88 5.21 -4.37 -12.11
C LEU A 88 4.72 -3.53 -13.29
N VAL A 89 5.13 -3.91 -14.49
CA VAL A 89 4.66 -3.34 -15.76
C VAL A 89 3.86 -4.44 -16.47
N GLN A 90 2.56 -4.25 -16.62
CA GLN A 90 1.64 -5.26 -17.16
C GLN A 90 1.76 -6.64 -16.45
N GLY A 91 1.98 -6.60 -15.13
CA GLY A 91 2.13 -7.79 -14.28
C GLY A 91 3.52 -8.42 -14.29
N VAL A 92 4.47 -7.91 -15.07
CA VAL A 92 5.87 -8.37 -15.14
C VAL A 92 6.76 -7.44 -14.29
N GLU A 93 7.65 -8.03 -13.51
CA GLU A 93 8.59 -7.28 -12.67
C GLU A 93 9.58 -6.49 -13.50
N ASP A 94 9.77 -5.22 -13.15
CA ASP A 94 10.86 -4.38 -13.62
C ASP A 94 12.09 -4.61 -12.74
N GLN A 95 13.05 -5.36 -13.26
CA GLN A 95 14.25 -5.75 -12.53
C GLN A 95 15.12 -4.54 -12.17
N GLY A 96 15.23 -3.54 -13.06
CA GLY A 96 15.98 -2.32 -12.79
C GLY A 96 15.40 -1.53 -11.61
N TRP A 97 14.08 -1.43 -11.53
CA TRP A 97 13.40 -0.82 -10.38
C TRP A 97 13.73 -1.52 -9.06
N TYR A 98 13.70 -2.85 -9.06
CA TYR A 98 14.02 -3.63 -7.87
C TYR A 98 15.48 -3.45 -7.42
N GLU A 99 16.43 -3.50 -8.35
CA GLU A 99 17.86 -3.27 -8.08
C GLU A 99 18.12 -1.87 -7.52
N GLU A 100 17.50 -0.83 -8.08
CA GLU A 100 17.55 0.53 -7.54
C GLU A 100 16.93 0.61 -6.13
N SER A 101 15.85 -0.14 -5.86
CA SER A 101 15.26 -0.19 -4.53
C SER A 101 16.22 -0.78 -3.51
N LEU A 102 16.89 -1.89 -3.83
CA LEU A 102 17.91 -2.49 -2.97
C LEU A 102 19.13 -1.55 -2.77
N ALA A 103 19.59 -0.91 -3.84
CA ALA A 103 20.69 0.06 -3.76
C ALA A 103 20.34 1.24 -2.85
N SER A 104 19.11 1.75 -2.90
CA SER A 104 18.64 2.87 -2.08
C SER A 104 18.64 2.59 -0.58
N ILE A 105 18.56 1.32 -0.17
CA ILE A 105 18.53 0.84 1.22
C ILE A 105 19.75 0.00 1.60
N ALA A 106 20.80 0.02 0.78
CA ALA A 106 21.99 -0.80 1.01
C ALA A 106 22.63 -0.55 2.39
N GLU A 107 22.63 0.68 2.87
CA GLU A 107 23.12 1.07 4.21
C GLU A 107 22.29 0.44 5.35
N CYS A 108 21.03 0.06 5.09
CA CYS A 108 20.15 -0.54 6.10
C CYS A 108 20.36 -2.05 6.28
N GLN A 109 21.04 -2.74 5.35
CA GLN A 109 21.07 -4.20 5.29
C GLN A 109 21.67 -4.87 6.53
N GLN A 110 22.72 -4.26 7.12
CA GLN A 110 23.32 -4.79 8.34
C GLN A 110 22.35 -4.64 9.52
N GLU A 111 21.69 -3.49 9.64
CA GLU A 111 20.73 -3.23 10.71
C GLU A 111 19.45 -4.07 10.53
N MET A 112 19.04 -4.35 9.29
CA MET A 112 17.96 -5.28 8.97
C MET A 112 18.26 -6.71 9.46
N LYS A 113 19.49 -7.20 9.27
CA LYS A 113 19.89 -8.53 9.79
C LYS A 113 19.85 -8.58 11.32
N LYS A 114 20.32 -7.51 11.98
CA LYS A 114 20.21 -7.38 13.44
C LYS A 114 18.75 -7.35 13.89
N ALA A 115 17.91 -6.57 13.23
CA ALA A 115 16.48 -6.51 13.51
C ALA A 115 15.79 -7.86 13.32
N GLN A 116 16.18 -8.66 12.32
CA GLN A 116 15.66 -10.01 12.13
C GLN A 116 15.96 -10.91 13.33
N ILE A 117 17.19 -10.90 13.83
CA ILE A 117 17.60 -11.69 15.01
C ILE A 117 16.80 -11.24 16.25
N LEU A 118 16.63 -9.95 16.45
CA LEU A 118 15.81 -9.40 17.54
C LEU A 118 14.34 -9.82 17.42
N MET A 119 13.75 -9.77 16.23
CA MET A 119 12.39 -10.24 15.99
C MET A 119 12.25 -11.75 16.25
N GLU A 120 13.24 -12.55 15.87
CA GLU A 120 13.26 -14.00 16.09
C GLU A 120 13.33 -14.34 17.59
N SER A 121 13.99 -13.52 18.41
CA SER A 121 14.11 -13.69 19.87
C SER A 121 12.95 -13.07 20.67
N ASP A 122 12.05 -12.31 20.05
CA ASP A 122 10.92 -11.71 20.76
C ASP A 122 9.95 -12.77 21.29
N GLN A 123 9.78 -12.82 22.61
CA GLN A 123 8.92 -13.77 23.31
C GLN A 123 7.42 -13.60 22.97
N ASN A 124 7.02 -12.42 22.51
CA ASN A 124 5.65 -12.15 22.10
C ASN A 124 5.36 -12.59 20.66
N ARG A 125 6.38 -12.96 19.90
CA ARG A 125 6.24 -13.42 18.52
C ARG A 125 5.44 -14.73 18.46
N ASN A 126 4.43 -14.77 17.60
CA ASN A 126 3.60 -15.95 17.38
C ASN A 126 3.49 -16.36 15.90
N PHE A 127 4.38 -15.84 15.07
CA PHE A 127 4.49 -16.16 13.65
C PHE A 127 5.96 -16.11 13.21
N GLU A 128 6.32 -16.78 12.14
CA GLU A 128 7.67 -16.70 11.57
C GLU A 128 8.06 -15.26 11.21
N VAL A 129 9.33 -14.92 11.33
CA VAL A 129 9.85 -13.67 10.78
C VAL A 129 9.99 -13.84 9.27
N ARG A 130 9.37 -12.96 8.52
CA ARG A 130 9.46 -12.93 7.06
C ARG A 130 10.31 -11.77 6.60
N ASN A 131 11.39 -12.11 5.92
CA ASN A 131 12.15 -11.17 5.12
C ASN A 131 11.49 -11.09 3.73
N ILE A 132 10.98 -9.91 3.41
CA ILE A 132 10.33 -9.68 2.12
C ILE A 132 11.37 -9.15 1.14
N ARG A 133 12.05 -10.07 0.48
CA ARG A 133 13.00 -9.79 -0.62
C ARG A 133 14.09 -8.77 -0.24
N ASP A 134 14.61 -8.84 0.97
CA ASP A 134 15.58 -7.90 1.54
C ASP A 134 15.14 -6.43 1.56
N LEU A 135 13.84 -6.19 1.35
CA LEU A 135 13.23 -4.87 1.37
C LEU A 135 12.73 -4.48 2.77
N PHE A 136 12.05 -5.40 3.47
CA PHE A 136 11.55 -5.17 4.83
C PHE A 136 11.24 -6.48 5.55
N LEU A 137 11.08 -6.40 6.86
CA LEU A 137 10.74 -7.55 7.72
C LEU A 137 9.33 -7.40 8.30
N PHE A 138 8.65 -8.52 8.51
CA PHE A 138 7.49 -8.54 9.37
C PHE A 138 7.31 -9.88 10.10
N THR A 139 6.59 -9.82 11.22
CA THR A 139 6.08 -10.97 11.94
C THR A 139 4.69 -10.66 12.52
N LYS A 140 4.09 -11.59 13.26
CA LYS A 140 2.92 -11.33 14.09
C LYS A 140 3.28 -11.50 15.56
N SER A 141 2.65 -10.72 16.41
CA SER A 141 2.88 -10.73 17.85
C SER A 141 1.55 -10.82 18.60
N SER A 142 1.57 -11.49 19.74
CA SER A 142 0.47 -11.51 20.72
C SER A 142 0.38 -10.21 21.54
N ALA A 143 1.50 -9.45 21.60
CA ALA A 143 1.60 -8.14 22.25
C ALA A 143 2.36 -7.14 21.36
N PRO A 144 1.78 -6.71 20.23
CA PRO A 144 2.51 -5.96 19.19
C PRO A 144 3.09 -4.63 19.69
N VAL A 145 2.44 -3.94 20.63
CA VAL A 145 2.99 -2.71 21.25
C VAL A 145 4.31 -3.01 21.94
N LYS A 146 4.37 -4.06 22.78
CA LYS A 146 5.59 -4.45 23.48
C LYS A 146 6.70 -4.89 22.53
N SER A 147 6.35 -5.59 21.46
CA SER A 147 7.31 -5.96 20.42
C SER A 147 7.91 -4.74 19.72
N VAL A 148 7.08 -3.74 19.40
CA VAL A 148 7.53 -2.47 18.80
C VAL A 148 8.46 -1.73 19.76
N GLU A 149 8.09 -1.59 21.03
CA GLU A 149 8.90 -0.94 22.07
C GLU A 149 10.26 -1.65 22.23
N TYR A 150 10.25 -2.98 22.31
CA TYR A 150 11.46 -3.78 22.41
C TYR A 150 12.39 -3.57 21.20
N LEU A 151 11.87 -3.66 19.98
CA LEU A 151 12.67 -3.48 18.77
C LEU A 151 13.19 -2.05 18.65
N ALA A 152 12.35 -1.04 18.91
CA ALA A 152 12.72 0.37 18.79
C ALA A 152 13.87 0.79 19.72
N GLN A 153 14.05 0.11 20.87
CA GLN A 153 15.14 0.36 21.80
C GLN A 153 16.50 -0.19 21.30
N HIS A 154 16.50 -1.08 20.33
CA HIS A 154 17.68 -1.84 19.93
C HIS A 154 18.12 -1.62 18.49
N ILE A 155 17.30 -0.98 17.66
CA ILE A 155 17.64 -0.68 16.26
C ILE A 155 18.00 0.79 16.07
N GLU A 156 18.71 1.06 14.96
CA GLU A 156 19.08 2.42 14.58
C GLU A 156 17.88 3.19 14.02
N PRO A 157 17.33 4.19 14.77
CA PRO A 157 16.09 4.85 14.39
C PRO A 157 16.23 5.75 13.16
N ASP A 158 17.46 6.13 12.76
CA ASP A 158 17.68 6.92 11.54
C ASP A 158 17.59 6.07 10.27
N LEU A 159 17.87 4.78 10.37
CA LEU A 159 17.84 3.83 9.24
C LEU A 159 16.50 3.12 9.10
N LEU A 160 15.95 2.62 10.20
CA LEU A 160 14.77 1.76 10.21
C LEU A 160 13.63 2.39 11.00
N GLU A 161 12.42 2.09 10.58
CA GLU A 161 11.19 2.36 11.31
C GLU A 161 10.57 1.05 11.79
N VAL A 162 10.16 1.02 13.08
CA VAL A 162 9.39 -0.09 13.67
C VAL A 162 8.00 0.39 13.99
N PHE A 163 6.99 -0.37 13.58
CA PHE A 163 5.62 -0.07 13.91
C PHE A 163 4.72 -1.31 13.78
N GLN A 164 3.51 -1.20 14.26
CA GLN A 164 2.49 -2.24 14.14
C GLN A 164 1.35 -1.83 13.20
N ASN A 165 0.75 -2.84 12.59
CA ASN A 165 -0.57 -2.73 11.95
C ASN A 165 -1.39 -3.96 12.35
N GLY A 166 -2.37 -3.76 13.24
CA GLY A 166 -3.07 -4.83 13.93
C GLY A 166 -2.09 -5.70 14.75
N VAL A 167 -2.11 -7.00 14.51
CA VAL A 167 -1.19 -7.97 15.16
C VAL A 167 0.16 -8.09 14.48
N LYS A 168 0.36 -7.46 13.34
CA LYS A 168 1.62 -7.51 12.60
C LYS A 168 2.58 -6.43 13.11
N VAL A 169 3.84 -6.80 13.27
CA VAL A 169 4.96 -5.91 13.60
C VAL A 169 5.89 -5.86 12.40
N TYR A 170 6.25 -4.66 11.98
CA TYR A 170 7.06 -4.39 10.81
C TYR A 170 8.35 -3.68 11.20
N VAL A 171 9.44 -4.03 10.50
CA VAL A 171 10.70 -3.28 10.47
C VAL A 171 10.98 -2.92 9.02
N VAL A 172 11.01 -1.62 8.72
CA VAL A 172 11.04 -1.11 7.35
C VAL A 172 12.14 -0.04 7.23
N PRO A 173 13.02 -0.10 6.22
CA PRO A 173 13.93 0.99 5.90
C PRO A 173 13.16 2.29 5.66
N LYS A 174 13.56 3.38 6.31
CA LYS A 174 12.86 4.68 6.17
C LYS A 174 12.81 5.19 4.74
N LYS A 175 13.83 4.87 3.94
CA LYS A 175 13.88 5.23 2.51
C LYS A 175 12.93 4.40 1.63
N LEU A 176 12.46 3.23 2.13
CA LEU A 176 11.53 2.37 1.43
C LEU A 176 10.10 2.62 1.91
N ASN A 177 9.38 3.49 1.26
CA ASN A 177 7.99 3.79 1.58
C ASN A 177 7.19 4.12 0.31
N LYS A 178 5.86 4.05 0.41
CA LYS A 178 4.96 4.28 -0.73
C LYS A 178 5.14 5.67 -1.36
N GLY A 179 5.43 6.71 -0.57
CA GLY A 179 5.67 8.07 -1.08
C GLY A 179 6.96 8.18 -1.90
N THR A 180 8.04 7.56 -1.45
CA THR A 180 9.30 7.48 -2.22
C THR A 180 9.06 6.74 -3.54
N ALA A 181 8.29 5.66 -3.53
CA ALA A 181 7.96 4.90 -4.73
C ALA A 181 7.13 5.73 -5.72
N VAL A 182 6.11 6.44 -5.23
CA VAL A 182 5.29 7.35 -6.07
C VAL A 182 6.18 8.42 -6.72
N ARG A 183 7.04 9.09 -5.95
CA ARG A 183 7.94 10.11 -6.50
C ARG A 183 8.90 9.54 -7.55
N ARG A 184 9.47 8.36 -7.30
CA ARG A 184 10.34 7.68 -8.28
C ARG A 184 9.58 7.36 -9.56
N PHE A 185 8.34 6.86 -9.44
CA PHE A 185 7.49 6.54 -10.58
C PHE A 185 7.14 7.79 -11.41
N LEU A 186 6.78 8.89 -10.76
CA LEU A 186 6.49 10.16 -11.43
C LEU A 186 7.74 10.71 -12.14
N ASN A 187 8.91 10.63 -11.54
CA ASN A 187 10.18 11.03 -12.16
C ASN A 187 10.49 10.18 -13.41
N ARG A 188 10.22 8.87 -13.35
CA ARG A 188 10.40 7.97 -14.50
C ARG A 188 9.44 8.35 -15.64
N LEU A 189 8.17 8.59 -15.36
CA LEU A 189 7.21 9.05 -16.36
C LEU A 189 7.66 10.35 -17.03
N CYS A 190 8.17 11.30 -16.27
CA CYS A 190 8.70 12.55 -16.82
C CYS A 190 9.91 12.30 -17.71
N ALA A 191 10.83 11.40 -17.34
CA ALA A 191 11.99 11.04 -18.14
C ALA A 191 11.61 10.37 -19.48
N ASP A 192 10.50 9.61 -19.48
CA ASP A 192 9.93 8.98 -20.68
C ASP A 192 9.08 9.97 -21.53
N GLY A 193 9.11 11.28 -21.21
CA GLY A 193 8.41 12.32 -21.96
C GLY A 193 6.92 12.43 -21.67
N SER A 194 6.43 11.75 -20.62
CA SER A 194 5.04 11.85 -20.17
C SER A 194 4.90 12.82 -19.00
N GLU A 195 3.87 13.66 -19.00
CA GLU A 195 3.56 14.55 -17.87
C GLU A 195 2.36 14.03 -17.07
N ALA A 196 2.52 13.96 -15.77
CA ALA A 196 1.42 13.81 -14.84
C ALA A 196 0.68 15.16 -14.75
N GLY A 197 -0.60 15.19 -15.13
CA GLY A 197 -1.44 16.39 -14.98
C GLY A 197 -1.93 16.52 -13.56
N LEU A 198 -2.78 15.60 -13.11
CA LEU A 198 -3.29 15.57 -11.75
C LEU A 198 -2.91 14.24 -11.09
N VAL A 199 -2.25 14.31 -9.94
CA VAL A 199 -1.90 13.15 -9.12
C VAL A 199 -2.88 13.04 -7.96
N THR A 200 -3.54 11.89 -7.85
CA THR A 200 -4.46 11.60 -6.75
C THR A 200 -4.00 10.37 -5.99
N ALA A 201 -4.35 10.27 -4.71
CA ALA A 201 -4.00 9.11 -3.90
C ALA A 201 -5.08 8.72 -2.90
N ALA A 202 -5.19 7.42 -2.57
CA ALA A 202 -6.05 6.92 -1.50
C ALA A 202 -5.36 5.83 -0.68
N GLY A 203 -5.56 5.86 0.64
CA GLY A 203 -5.01 4.87 1.56
C GLY A 203 -5.64 4.96 2.94
N ASP A 204 -5.58 3.85 3.71
CA ASP A 204 -6.27 3.71 4.99
C ASP A 204 -5.33 3.54 6.19
N SER A 205 -4.03 3.46 5.97
CA SER A 205 -3.07 3.06 7.00
C SER A 205 -1.86 4.01 7.12
N LYS A 206 -1.07 3.82 8.19
CA LYS A 206 0.20 4.54 8.37
C LYS A 206 1.13 4.43 7.16
N PHE A 207 1.16 3.27 6.48
CA PHE A 207 1.96 3.07 5.27
C PHE A 207 1.64 4.04 4.15
N ASP A 208 0.40 4.56 4.12
CA ASP A 208 -0.11 5.35 3.01
C ASP A 208 0.17 6.85 3.16
N ILE A 209 0.42 7.33 4.38
CA ILE A 209 0.60 8.76 4.66
C ILE A 209 1.67 9.38 3.76
N SER A 210 2.80 8.69 3.56
CA SER A 210 3.85 9.18 2.66
C SER A 210 3.41 9.25 1.19
N MET A 211 2.52 8.37 0.75
CA MET A 211 1.91 8.40 -0.59
C MET A 211 0.89 9.54 -0.71
N LEU A 212 0.03 9.72 0.30
CA LEU A 212 -0.94 10.82 0.33
C LEU A 212 -0.25 12.19 0.24
N GLN A 213 0.96 12.33 0.82
CA GLN A 213 1.79 13.55 0.74
C GLN A 213 2.29 13.88 -0.67
N GLN A 214 2.39 12.90 -1.57
CA GLN A 214 2.88 13.11 -2.94
C GLN A 214 1.77 13.49 -3.92
N ALA A 215 0.51 13.45 -3.50
CA ALA A 215 -0.63 13.73 -4.37
C ALA A 215 -1.04 15.21 -4.34
N ASP A 216 -1.68 15.69 -5.41
CA ASP A 216 -2.36 16.97 -5.43
C ASP A 216 -3.68 16.91 -4.65
N LEU A 217 -4.33 15.73 -4.66
CA LEU A 217 -5.57 15.45 -3.96
C LEU A 217 -5.50 14.03 -3.38
N ALA A 218 -5.68 13.91 -2.08
CA ALA A 218 -5.64 12.63 -1.38
C ALA A 218 -6.97 12.30 -0.69
N PHE A 219 -7.19 11.00 -0.41
CA PHE A 219 -8.37 10.50 0.29
C PHE A 219 -7.94 9.54 1.41
N ALA A 220 -8.49 9.72 2.59
CA ALA A 220 -8.27 8.86 3.74
C ALA A 220 -9.58 8.65 4.52
N PRO A 221 -9.77 7.50 5.21
CA PRO A 221 -10.89 7.31 6.12
C PRO A 221 -10.68 8.11 7.42
N SER A 222 -11.78 8.44 8.10
CA SER A 222 -11.73 9.19 9.36
C SER A 222 -10.93 8.48 10.46
N ALA A 223 -10.92 7.13 10.50
CA ALA A 223 -10.10 6.36 11.43
C ALA A 223 -8.60 6.69 11.36
N LEU A 224 -8.09 6.97 10.17
CA LEU A 224 -6.68 7.32 9.99
C LEU A 224 -6.38 8.71 10.58
N GLU A 225 -7.29 9.68 10.42
CA GLU A 225 -7.16 11.04 10.96
C GLU A 225 -7.15 11.06 12.49
N TYR A 226 -7.95 10.20 13.16
CA TYR A 226 -7.94 10.09 14.61
C TYR A 226 -6.60 9.65 15.19
N THR A 227 -5.81 8.92 14.41
CA THR A 227 -4.56 8.32 14.88
C THR A 227 -3.33 9.11 14.43
N TYR A 228 -3.40 9.72 13.24
CA TYR A 228 -2.26 10.37 12.61
C TYR A 228 -2.65 11.74 12.03
N ARG A 229 -1.67 12.67 12.04
CA ARG A 229 -1.81 13.93 11.32
C ARG A 229 -1.72 13.66 9.81
N LEU A 230 -2.80 13.95 9.10
CA LEU A 230 -2.85 13.80 7.64
C LEU A 230 -2.31 15.03 6.91
N PRO A 231 -1.82 14.86 5.66
CA PRO A 231 -1.43 15.97 4.79
C PRO A 231 -2.63 16.91 4.50
N ALA A 232 -2.35 18.19 4.31
CA ALA A 232 -3.39 19.22 4.12
C ALA A 232 -4.21 19.05 2.81
N ASN A 233 -3.68 18.31 1.83
CA ASN A 233 -4.35 17.95 0.57
C ASN A 233 -5.31 16.75 0.70
N THR A 234 -5.54 16.25 1.92
CA THR A 234 -6.34 15.04 2.16
C THR A 234 -7.79 15.37 2.47
N ILE A 235 -8.70 14.80 1.69
CA ILE A 235 -10.12 14.75 2.01
C ILE A 235 -10.38 13.53 2.89
N VAL A 236 -10.87 13.78 4.08
CA VAL A 236 -11.27 12.72 5.03
C VAL A 236 -12.70 12.30 4.71
N LEU A 237 -12.90 10.99 4.54
CA LEU A 237 -14.19 10.42 4.19
C LEU A 237 -14.80 9.66 5.37
N ASP A 238 -16.12 9.77 5.51
CA ASP A 238 -16.89 9.15 6.59
C ASP A 238 -16.94 7.61 6.42
N GLU A 239 -16.83 6.88 7.53
CA GLU A 239 -16.89 5.41 7.59
C GLU A 239 -18.30 4.82 7.43
N LYS A 240 -19.36 5.67 7.36
CA LYS A 240 -20.73 5.18 7.10
C LYS A 240 -20.91 4.51 5.75
N ARG A 241 -19.93 4.66 4.88
CA ARG A 241 -19.92 4.11 3.52
C ARG A 241 -18.68 3.26 3.31
N VAL A 242 -18.76 2.33 2.38
CA VAL A 242 -17.56 1.59 1.91
C VAL A 242 -16.55 2.61 1.36
N PHE A 243 -15.36 2.66 1.95
CA PHE A 243 -14.36 3.69 1.64
C PHE A 243 -13.99 3.70 0.15
N ALA A 244 -13.84 2.52 -0.48
CA ALA A 244 -13.61 2.40 -1.92
C ALA A 244 -14.67 3.14 -2.77
N GLU A 245 -15.95 2.97 -2.41
CA GLU A 245 -17.05 3.64 -3.14
C GLU A 245 -16.96 5.16 -2.98
N ALA A 246 -16.76 5.61 -1.74
CA ALA A 246 -16.66 7.04 -1.45
C ALA A 246 -15.50 7.72 -2.18
N VAL A 247 -14.30 7.07 -2.19
CA VAL A 247 -13.13 7.55 -2.95
C VAL A 247 -13.43 7.64 -4.44
N LEU A 248 -13.93 6.55 -5.02
CA LEU A 248 -14.15 6.49 -6.48
C LEU A 248 -15.27 7.43 -6.95
N GLU A 249 -16.29 7.68 -6.14
CA GLU A 249 -17.31 8.70 -6.43
C GLU A 249 -16.72 10.12 -6.42
N GLN A 250 -15.89 10.44 -5.42
CA GLN A 250 -15.17 11.71 -5.38
C GLN A 250 -14.23 11.88 -6.60
N MET A 251 -13.58 10.81 -7.02
CA MET A 251 -12.77 10.80 -8.25
C MET A 251 -13.60 11.10 -9.48
N LEU A 252 -14.76 10.46 -9.64
CA LEU A 252 -15.66 10.74 -10.77
C LEU A 252 -16.17 12.20 -10.79
N GLU A 253 -16.54 12.73 -9.63
CA GLU A 253 -17.10 14.07 -9.54
C GLU A 253 -16.06 15.18 -9.77
N ARG A 254 -14.85 15.00 -9.22
CA ARG A 254 -13.83 16.07 -9.19
C ARG A 254 -12.81 15.97 -10.31
N VAL A 255 -12.59 14.79 -10.86
CA VAL A 255 -11.48 14.49 -11.75
C VAL A 255 -11.94 14.12 -13.15
N VAL A 256 -13.00 13.30 -13.27
CA VAL A 256 -13.44 12.75 -14.55
C VAL A 256 -14.49 13.64 -15.25
N LYS A 257 -15.32 14.35 -14.48
CA LYS A 257 -16.39 15.20 -15.01
C LYS A 257 -15.99 16.67 -15.22
N LYS A 258 -14.74 17.02 -15.00
CA LYS A 258 -14.17 18.31 -15.37
C LYS A 258 -13.54 18.24 -16.77
#